data_cca843e93a941f921307c414f134a1b0
#
_entry.id   cca843e93a941f921307c414f134a1b0
#
_cell.length_a   1.000
_cell.length_b   1.000
_cell.length_c   1.000
_cell.angle_alpha   90.00
_cell.angle_beta   90.00
_cell.angle_gamma   90.00
#
_symmetry.space_group_name_H-M   'P 1'
#
loop_
_entity.id
_entity.type
_entity.pdbx_description
1 polymer ?
#
loop_
_entity_poly.entity_id
_entity_poly.type
_entity_poly.pdbx_seq_one_letter_code
_entity_poly.pdbx_strand_id
1 'polypeptide(L)'
;MIETKRLYVRLFREEDAEALYKIKTDPQVMEYCPDLLDVKVEREDIPRYIREFQALEDSGDIDEWRCYAIENKETGEIMGALTFSKQKMLHEYELGWMMIGAYTGKGYASEAAEAFAEYFCEGHGIDYLIVVMDVDNPASRRTAEKSGFRLFEKRTVYDYSYNRYCDDYFYFRRYWTGSILKDRYYGDSPYYGR
;
A
#
# COMPACT_ATOMS: atom_id res chain seq x y z
N MET A 1 15.22 -5.32 1.26
CA MET A 1 14.74 -5.90 -0.02
C MET A 1 14.03 -7.20 0.28
N ILE A 2 12.80 -7.35 -0.22
CA ILE A 2 11.98 -8.56 -0.08
C ILE A 2 11.94 -9.26 -1.44
N GLU A 3 12.19 -10.55 -1.43
CA GLU A 3 12.16 -11.37 -2.63
C GLU A 3 10.97 -12.34 -2.59
N THR A 4 10.19 -12.37 -3.67
CA THR A 4 9.07 -13.29 -3.84
C THR A 4 9.32 -14.24 -5.02
N LYS A 5 8.31 -14.98 -5.46
CA LYS A 5 8.43 -15.84 -6.63
C LYS A 5 8.76 -15.07 -7.91
N ARG A 6 8.09 -13.91 -8.13
CA ARG A 6 8.17 -13.14 -9.37
C ARG A 6 8.75 -11.74 -9.19
N LEU A 7 8.89 -11.25 -7.95
CA LEU A 7 9.13 -9.85 -7.67
C LEU A 7 10.31 -9.62 -6.73
N TYR A 8 10.90 -8.44 -6.88
CA TYR A 8 11.61 -7.76 -5.80
C TYR A 8 10.75 -6.59 -5.31
N VAL A 9 10.58 -6.49 -3.99
CA VAL A 9 10.03 -5.30 -3.33
C VAL A 9 11.18 -4.61 -2.60
N ARG A 10 11.48 -3.39 -3.02
CA ARG A 10 12.66 -2.66 -2.56
C ARG A 10 12.43 -1.15 -2.54
N LEU A 11 13.25 -0.43 -1.83
CA LEU A 11 13.27 1.03 -1.98
C LEU A 11 13.58 1.44 -3.42
N PHE A 12 12.99 2.57 -3.83
CA PHE A 12 13.37 3.20 -5.09
C PHE A 12 14.81 3.67 -5.04
N ARG A 13 15.51 3.60 -6.17
CA ARG A 13 16.84 4.13 -6.42
C ARG A 13 16.72 5.40 -7.28
N GLU A 14 17.76 6.22 -7.34
CA GLU A 14 17.70 7.45 -8.16
C GLU A 14 17.43 7.16 -9.65
N GLU A 15 17.97 6.05 -10.18
CA GLU A 15 17.71 5.60 -11.55
C GLU A 15 16.25 5.21 -11.81
N ASP A 16 15.46 4.94 -10.78
CA ASP A 16 14.05 4.58 -10.89
C ASP A 16 13.11 5.81 -10.98
N ALA A 17 13.66 7.02 -11.01
CA ALA A 17 12.89 8.25 -10.94
C ALA A 17 11.78 8.33 -12.02
N GLU A 18 12.11 7.92 -13.25
CA GLU A 18 11.15 7.90 -14.34
C GLU A 18 10.01 6.88 -14.10
N ALA A 19 10.33 5.73 -13.51
CA ALA A 19 9.34 4.73 -13.18
C ALA A 19 8.38 5.23 -12.07
N LEU A 20 8.91 5.85 -11.02
CA LEU A 20 8.09 6.41 -9.96
C LEU A 20 7.20 7.55 -10.48
N TYR A 21 7.73 8.41 -11.36
CA TYR A 21 6.93 9.45 -12.01
C TYR A 21 5.76 8.85 -12.80
N LYS A 22 6.02 7.82 -13.62
CA LYS A 22 4.99 7.12 -14.39
C LYS A 22 3.92 6.50 -13.49
N ILE A 23 4.30 5.89 -12.38
CA ILE A 23 3.35 5.32 -11.41
C ILE A 23 2.44 6.41 -10.86
N LYS A 24 3.01 7.54 -10.41
CA LYS A 24 2.26 8.63 -9.79
C LYS A 24 1.36 9.40 -10.78
N THR A 25 1.62 9.28 -12.07
CA THR A 25 0.85 9.95 -13.14
C THR A 25 0.02 8.99 -13.99
N ASP A 26 0.01 7.70 -13.66
CA ASP A 26 -0.82 6.71 -14.35
C ASP A 26 -2.31 7.00 -14.11
N PRO A 27 -3.14 7.10 -15.15
CA PRO A 27 -4.55 7.41 -14.99
C PRO A 27 -5.33 6.46 -14.09
N GLN A 28 -5.00 5.17 -14.09
CA GLN A 28 -5.65 4.20 -13.21
C GLN A 28 -5.25 4.37 -11.73
N VAL A 29 -4.01 4.80 -11.48
CA VAL A 29 -3.57 5.13 -10.12
C VAL A 29 -4.28 6.39 -9.64
N MET A 30 -4.34 7.42 -10.48
CA MET A 30 -4.95 8.69 -10.14
C MET A 30 -6.46 8.60 -9.88
N GLU A 31 -7.15 7.65 -10.52
CA GLU A 31 -8.60 7.44 -10.34
C GLU A 31 -9.00 7.21 -8.87
N TYR A 32 -8.15 6.51 -8.10
CA TYR A 32 -8.42 6.15 -6.70
C TYR A 32 -7.39 6.70 -5.71
N CYS A 33 -6.54 7.60 -6.15
CA CYS A 33 -5.56 8.29 -5.30
C CYS A 33 -5.75 9.81 -5.43
N PRO A 34 -6.84 10.36 -4.89
CA PRO A 34 -7.18 11.78 -5.04
C PRO A 34 -6.09 12.72 -4.52
N ASP A 35 -5.39 12.32 -3.48
CA ASP A 35 -4.26 13.11 -2.94
C ASP A 35 -3.16 13.38 -3.97
N LEU A 36 -3.07 12.54 -5.02
CA LEU A 36 -2.16 12.78 -6.13
C LEU A 36 -2.70 13.79 -7.14
N LEU A 37 -4.02 14.07 -7.13
CA LEU A 37 -4.64 15.06 -8.01
C LEU A 37 -4.42 16.49 -7.51
N ASP A 38 -4.41 16.67 -6.19
CA ASP A 38 -4.25 17.99 -5.55
C ASP A 38 -2.78 18.44 -5.48
N VAL A 39 -1.87 17.48 -5.51
CA VAL A 39 -0.42 17.75 -5.54
C VAL A 39 0.09 17.50 -6.95
N LYS A 40 0.34 18.59 -7.68
CA LYS A 40 1.00 18.49 -8.98
C LYS A 40 2.38 17.85 -8.78
N VAL A 41 2.49 16.58 -9.19
CA VAL A 41 3.75 15.85 -9.11
C VAL A 41 4.62 16.29 -10.29
N GLU A 42 5.63 17.10 -10.00
CA GLU A 42 6.60 17.49 -11.01
C GLU A 42 7.71 16.43 -11.12
N ARG A 43 8.14 16.17 -12.34
CA ARG A 43 9.19 15.17 -12.62
C ARG A 43 10.49 15.50 -11.88
N GLU A 44 10.80 16.76 -11.73
CA GLU A 44 11.99 17.29 -11.08
C GLU A 44 12.01 17.04 -9.57
N ASP A 45 10.86 16.85 -8.94
CA ASP A 45 10.74 16.54 -7.50
C ASP A 45 11.01 15.08 -7.17
N ILE A 46 10.83 14.17 -8.12
CA ILE A 46 10.92 12.72 -7.89
C ILE A 46 12.25 12.29 -7.28
N PRO A 47 13.43 12.75 -7.74
CA PRO A 47 14.69 12.37 -7.11
C PRO A 47 14.79 12.80 -5.64
N ARG A 48 14.17 13.92 -5.27
CA ARG A 48 14.10 14.37 -3.87
C ARG A 48 13.27 13.40 -3.02
N TYR A 49 12.09 12.99 -3.49
CA TYR A 49 11.27 12.00 -2.78
C TYR A 49 12.00 10.67 -2.58
N ILE A 50 12.71 10.19 -3.60
CA ILE A 50 13.49 8.96 -3.49
C ILE A 50 14.56 9.06 -2.39
N ARG A 51 15.30 10.17 -2.33
CA ARG A 51 16.30 10.39 -1.25
C ARG A 51 15.64 10.49 0.13
N GLU A 52 14.47 11.11 0.22
CA GLU A 52 13.69 11.15 1.47
C GLU A 52 13.30 9.75 1.94
N PHE A 53 12.84 8.87 1.06
CA PHE A 53 12.51 7.48 1.41
C PHE A 53 13.74 6.71 1.90
N GLN A 54 14.89 6.89 1.26
CA GLN A 54 16.15 6.28 1.67
C GLN A 54 16.59 6.79 3.05
N ALA A 55 16.51 8.08 3.28
CA ALA A 55 16.85 8.68 4.58
C ALA A 55 15.93 8.19 5.72
N LEU A 56 14.64 8.00 5.45
CA LEU A 56 13.71 7.43 6.42
C LEU A 56 14.04 5.98 6.76
N GLU A 57 14.42 5.18 5.76
CA GLU A 57 14.85 3.79 5.98
C GLU A 57 16.13 3.73 6.83
N ASP A 58 17.11 4.55 6.50
CA ASP A 58 18.39 4.63 7.21
C ASP A 58 18.22 5.12 8.67
N SER A 59 17.23 5.97 8.93
CA SER A 59 16.92 6.45 10.29
C SER A 59 16.20 5.41 11.16
N GLY A 60 15.62 4.38 10.53
CA GLY A 60 14.74 3.42 11.22
C GLY A 60 13.37 3.99 11.61
N ASP A 61 13.04 5.20 11.16
CA ASP A 61 11.70 5.76 11.36
C ASP A 61 10.69 5.03 10.47
N ILE A 62 9.72 4.36 11.07
CA ILE A 62 8.68 3.61 10.36
C ILE A 62 7.32 4.32 10.33
N ASP A 63 7.20 5.47 10.95
CA ASP A 63 5.92 6.18 11.05
C ASP A 63 5.64 7.05 9.81
N GLU A 64 6.67 7.57 9.17
CA GLU A 64 6.53 8.48 8.03
C GLU A 64 6.31 7.75 6.70
N TRP A 65 5.61 8.43 5.79
CA TRP A 65 5.19 7.90 4.49
C TRP A 65 6.37 7.63 3.56
N ARG A 66 6.36 6.47 2.92
CA ARG A 66 7.36 6.06 1.93
C ARG A 66 6.81 5.10 0.90
N CYS A 67 7.55 4.95 -0.20
CA CYS A 67 7.24 4.01 -1.28
C CYS A 67 8.33 2.97 -1.48
N TYR A 68 7.89 1.76 -1.82
CA TYR A 68 8.74 0.66 -2.24
C TYR A 68 8.38 0.24 -3.67
N ALA A 69 9.36 0.09 -4.53
CA ALA A 69 9.17 -0.37 -5.91
C ALA A 69 8.74 -1.84 -5.95
N ILE A 70 7.81 -2.16 -6.83
CA ILE A 70 7.46 -3.53 -7.22
C ILE A 70 8.15 -3.80 -8.55
N GLU A 71 9.28 -4.52 -8.49
CA GLU A 71 10.12 -4.84 -9.65
C GLU A 71 9.90 -6.28 -10.10
N ASN A 72 9.75 -6.49 -11.40
CA ASN A 72 9.69 -7.81 -12.00
C ASN A 72 11.09 -8.43 -12.05
N LYS A 73 11.28 -9.63 -11.51
CA LYS A 73 12.58 -10.32 -11.43
C LYS A 73 13.16 -10.70 -12.78
N GLU A 74 12.31 -11.00 -13.76
CA GLU A 74 12.76 -11.46 -15.08
C GLU A 74 13.15 -10.31 -15.99
N THR A 75 12.38 -9.20 -15.93
CA THR A 75 12.57 -8.07 -16.86
C THR A 75 13.29 -6.88 -16.24
N GLY A 76 13.36 -6.79 -14.92
CA GLY A 76 13.86 -5.62 -14.20
C GLY A 76 12.91 -4.41 -14.26
N GLU A 77 11.72 -4.57 -14.84
CA GLU A 77 10.74 -3.48 -14.94
C GLU A 77 10.07 -3.18 -13.60
N ILE A 78 9.96 -1.91 -13.26
CA ILE A 78 9.15 -1.45 -12.14
C ILE A 78 7.70 -1.31 -12.61
N MET A 79 6.84 -2.12 -12.04
CA MET A 79 5.44 -2.26 -12.46
C MET A 79 4.47 -1.46 -11.59
N GLY A 80 4.92 -1.03 -10.42
CA GLY A 80 4.10 -0.33 -9.44
C GLY A 80 4.89 -0.03 -8.18
N ALA A 81 4.17 0.39 -7.15
CA ALA A 81 4.73 0.66 -5.83
C ALA A 81 3.81 0.16 -4.72
N LEU A 82 4.41 -0.21 -3.60
CA LEU A 82 3.73 -0.24 -2.31
C LEU A 82 3.96 1.10 -1.61
N THR A 83 2.94 1.59 -0.92
CA THR A 83 3.03 2.74 -0.02
C THR A 83 2.89 2.29 1.41
N PHE A 84 3.59 2.93 2.32
CA PHE A 84 3.55 2.57 3.72
C PHE A 84 3.69 3.81 4.60
N SER A 85 2.89 3.88 5.65
CA SER A 85 3.00 4.91 6.69
C SER A 85 2.17 4.52 7.92
N LYS A 86 2.40 5.20 9.03
CA LYS A 86 1.45 5.22 10.13
C LYS A 86 0.37 6.26 9.87
N GLN A 87 -0.86 5.79 9.75
CA GLN A 87 -2.01 6.65 9.53
C GLN A 87 -2.25 7.54 10.75
N LYS A 88 -2.11 8.87 10.56
CA LYS A 88 -2.10 9.83 11.69
C LYS A 88 -3.40 9.85 12.50
N MET A 89 -4.54 9.65 11.86
CA MET A 89 -5.84 9.69 12.55
C MET A 89 -6.20 8.37 13.23
N LEU A 90 -5.80 7.25 12.63
CA LEU A 90 -6.11 5.92 13.15
C LEU A 90 -5.01 5.40 14.07
N HIS A 91 -3.81 5.97 14.02
CA HIS A 91 -2.59 5.48 14.70
C HIS A 91 -2.24 4.02 14.35
N GLU A 92 -2.67 3.58 13.17
CA GLU A 92 -2.43 2.22 12.64
C GLU A 92 -1.49 2.29 11.43
N TYR A 93 -0.70 1.24 11.21
CA TYR A 93 0.18 1.16 10.05
C TYR A 93 -0.61 0.73 8.81
N GLU A 94 -0.56 1.58 7.80
CA GLU A 94 -1.30 1.40 6.55
C GLU A 94 -0.37 1.01 5.42
N LEU A 95 -0.77 -0.03 4.69
CA LEU A 95 -0.18 -0.46 3.43
C LEU A 95 -1.10 -0.06 2.29
N GLY A 96 -0.54 0.54 1.26
CA GLY A 96 -1.24 0.80 0.00
C GLY A 96 -0.47 0.24 -1.19
N TRP A 97 -1.08 0.30 -2.36
CA TRP A 97 -0.45 -0.10 -3.63
C TRP A 97 -0.91 0.76 -4.79
N MET A 98 0.03 1.02 -5.68
CA MET A 98 -0.18 1.68 -6.96
C MET A 98 0.38 0.78 -8.06
N MET A 99 -0.46 0.40 -9.03
CA MET A 99 -0.02 -0.43 -10.15
C MET A 99 -0.27 0.29 -11.46
N ILE A 100 0.76 0.38 -12.31
CA ILE A 100 0.60 0.84 -13.68
C ILE A 100 -0.43 -0.05 -14.38
N GLY A 101 -1.38 0.56 -15.11
CA GLY A 101 -2.51 -0.13 -15.71
C GLY A 101 -2.17 -1.38 -16.52
N ALA A 102 -1.07 -1.36 -17.26
CA ALA A 102 -0.58 -2.49 -18.05
C ALA A 102 -0.25 -3.76 -17.23
N TYR A 103 -0.02 -3.62 -15.92
CA TYR A 103 0.36 -4.72 -15.01
C TYR A 103 -0.74 -5.14 -14.05
N THR A 104 -1.92 -4.49 -14.11
CA THR A 104 -3.06 -4.83 -13.26
C THR A 104 -3.65 -6.20 -13.61
N GLY A 105 -4.37 -6.82 -12.68
CA GLY A 105 -5.06 -8.10 -12.88
C GLY A 105 -4.16 -9.34 -12.88
N LYS A 106 -2.83 -9.20 -12.88
CA LYS A 106 -1.84 -10.29 -12.96
C LYS A 106 -1.40 -10.83 -11.59
N GLY A 107 -1.92 -10.27 -10.51
CA GLY A 107 -1.64 -10.69 -9.14
C GLY A 107 -0.30 -10.20 -8.57
N TYR A 108 0.36 -9.24 -9.22
CA TYR A 108 1.62 -8.69 -8.72
C TYR A 108 1.43 -7.89 -7.44
N ALA A 109 0.42 -7.02 -7.38
CA ALA A 109 0.13 -6.25 -6.17
C ALA A 109 -0.16 -7.14 -4.96
N SER A 110 -0.96 -8.21 -5.13
CA SER A 110 -1.27 -9.11 -4.03
C SER A 110 -0.06 -9.92 -3.56
N GLU A 111 0.80 -10.37 -4.49
CA GLU A 111 2.06 -11.05 -4.15
C GLU A 111 3.01 -10.13 -3.38
N ALA A 112 3.14 -8.89 -3.82
CA ALA A 112 3.98 -7.89 -3.16
C ALA A 112 3.44 -7.51 -1.77
N ALA A 113 2.14 -7.24 -1.67
CA ALA A 113 1.50 -6.83 -0.42
C ALA A 113 1.53 -7.93 0.65
N GLU A 114 1.31 -9.20 0.26
CA GLU A 114 1.40 -10.34 1.17
C GLU A 114 2.82 -10.47 1.75
N ALA A 115 3.83 -10.47 0.88
CA ALA A 115 5.22 -10.61 1.30
C ALA A 115 5.69 -9.43 2.15
N PHE A 116 5.29 -8.22 1.79
CA PHE A 116 5.63 -7.01 2.55
C PHE A 116 5.00 -7.05 3.95
N ALA A 117 3.72 -7.41 4.05
CA ALA A 117 3.02 -7.43 5.32
C ALA A 117 3.66 -8.43 6.31
N GLU A 118 4.03 -9.64 5.86
CA GLU A 118 4.73 -10.60 6.72
C GLU A 118 6.10 -10.08 7.16
N TYR A 119 6.93 -9.68 6.19
CA TYR A 119 8.29 -9.19 6.46
C TYR A 119 8.30 -7.99 7.41
N PHE A 120 7.38 -7.04 7.16
CA PHE A 120 7.37 -5.79 7.91
C PHE A 120 6.85 -5.99 9.34
N CYS A 121 5.75 -6.73 9.49
CA CYS A 121 5.19 -7.01 10.81
C CYS A 121 6.17 -7.81 11.69
N GLU A 122 6.78 -8.86 11.13
CA GLU A 122 7.77 -9.66 11.86
C GLU A 122 8.99 -8.81 12.24
N GLY A 123 9.54 -8.06 11.29
CA GLY A 123 10.78 -7.30 11.48
C GLY A 123 10.66 -6.15 12.49
N HIS A 124 9.47 -5.57 12.62
CA HIS A 124 9.22 -4.42 13.51
C HIS A 124 8.34 -4.75 14.73
N GLY A 125 7.95 -6.02 14.91
CA GLY A 125 7.10 -6.43 16.03
C GLY A 125 5.70 -5.83 15.99
N ILE A 126 5.17 -5.61 14.78
CA ILE A 126 3.83 -5.06 14.54
C ILE A 126 2.86 -6.22 14.34
N ASP A 127 1.74 -6.22 15.07
CA ASP A 127 0.79 -7.33 15.02
C ASP A 127 0.03 -7.42 13.68
N TYR A 128 -0.28 -6.28 13.07
CA TYR A 128 -1.07 -6.22 11.84
C TYR A 128 -0.84 -4.94 11.05
N LEU A 129 -1.19 -4.99 9.77
CA LEU A 129 -1.35 -3.82 8.91
C LEU A 129 -2.81 -3.64 8.53
N ILE A 130 -3.17 -2.39 8.23
CA ILE A 130 -4.45 -2.06 7.60
C ILE A 130 -4.25 -1.70 6.13
N VAL A 131 -5.32 -1.82 5.36
CA VAL A 131 -5.48 -1.19 4.05
C VAL A 131 -6.84 -0.53 4.01
N VAL A 132 -6.89 0.66 3.45
CA VAL A 132 -8.11 1.45 3.34
C VAL A 132 -8.38 1.71 1.86
N MET A 133 -9.62 1.59 1.44
CA MET A 133 -9.99 1.82 0.04
C MET A 133 -11.44 2.24 -0.10
N ASP A 134 -11.71 2.97 -1.17
CA ASP A 134 -13.05 3.28 -1.60
C ASP A 134 -13.85 1.99 -1.89
N VAL A 135 -15.13 1.95 -1.52
CA VAL A 135 -16.01 0.80 -1.77
C VAL A 135 -16.19 0.53 -3.26
N ASP A 136 -16.05 1.56 -4.08
CA ASP A 136 -16.17 1.49 -5.54
C ASP A 136 -14.86 1.11 -6.23
N ASN A 137 -13.82 0.71 -5.46
CA ASN A 137 -12.58 0.17 -6.00
C ASN A 137 -12.51 -1.37 -5.89
N PRO A 138 -13.20 -2.12 -6.77
CA PRO A 138 -13.25 -3.58 -6.70
C PRO A 138 -11.89 -4.24 -7.00
N ALA A 139 -10.99 -3.53 -7.69
CA ALA A 139 -9.65 -4.04 -7.99
C ALA A 139 -8.79 -4.07 -6.71
N SER A 140 -8.81 -2.98 -5.95
CA SER A 140 -8.11 -2.89 -4.67
C SER A 140 -8.67 -3.89 -3.66
N ARG A 141 -10.00 -4.02 -3.57
CA ARG A 141 -10.65 -5.02 -2.72
C ARG A 141 -10.17 -6.44 -3.02
N ARG A 142 -10.17 -6.84 -4.30
CA ARG A 142 -9.67 -8.18 -4.70
C ARG A 142 -8.18 -8.37 -4.37
N THR A 143 -7.39 -7.32 -4.46
CA THR A 143 -5.97 -7.35 -4.08
C THR A 143 -5.84 -7.58 -2.57
N ALA A 144 -6.56 -6.83 -1.75
CA ALA A 144 -6.58 -7.00 -0.30
C ALA A 144 -6.97 -8.44 0.11
N GLU A 145 -8.08 -8.95 -0.42
CA GLU A 145 -8.56 -10.30 -0.12
C GLU A 145 -7.54 -11.39 -0.51
N LYS A 146 -6.91 -11.26 -1.68
CA LYS A 146 -5.89 -12.21 -2.17
C LYS A 146 -4.59 -12.16 -1.39
N SER A 147 -4.22 -11.02 -0.83
CA SER A 147 -3.04 -10.87 0.03
C SER A 147 -3.34 -11.15 1.52
N GLY A 148 -4.47 -11.77 1.81
CA GLY A 148 -4.81 -12.23 3.16
C GLY A 148 -5.38 -11.17 4.09
N PHE A 149 -5.61 -9.94 3.59
CA PHE A 149 -6.36 -8.94 4.34
C PHE A 149 -7.84 -9.31 4.37
N ARG A 150 -8.48 -9.04 5.50
CA ARG A 150 -9.90 -9.32 5.70
C ARG A 150 -10.63 -8.05 6.06
N LEU A 151 -11.85 -7.90 5.54
CA LEU A 151 -12.70 -6.77 5.82
C LEU A 151 -12.98 -6.71 7.34
N PHE A 152 -12.55 -5.64 7.95
CA PHE A 152 -12.74 -5.41 9.37
C PHE A 152 -13.89 -4.45 9.66
N GLU A 153 -14.02 -3.42 8.84
CA GLU A 153 -15.03 -2.38 9.04
C GLU A 153 -15.39 -1.69 7.72
N LYS A 154 -16.58 -1.14 7.66
CA LYS A 154 -17.04 -0.22 6.64
C LYS A 154 -17.44 1.09 7.32
N ARG A 155 -16.89 2.21 6.88
CA ARG A 155 -17.18 3.54 7.44
C ARG A 155 -17.46 4.54 6.35
N THR A 156 -18.39 5.45 6.62
CA THR A 156 -18.45 6.72 5.89
C THR A 156 -17.48 7.69 6.53
N VAL A 157 -16.52 8.21 5.77
CA VAL A 157 -15.54 9.18 6.24
C VAL A 157 -15.69 10.49 5.50
N TYR A 158 -15.28 11.57 6.16
CA TYR A 158 -15.16 12.86 5.50
C TYR A 158 -13.84 12.92 4.75
N ASP A 159 -13.92 13.07 3.44
CA ASP A 159 -12.75 13.24 2.59
C ASP A 159 -12.41 14.71 2.46
N TYR A 160 -11.29 15.08 3.04
CA TYR A 160 -10.81 16.46 3.02
C TYR A 160 -10.33 16.89 1.64
N SER A 161 -9.86 15.97 0.81
CA SER A 161 -9.41 16.26 -0.56
C SER A 161 -10.58 16.70 -1.44
N TYR A 162 -11.74 16.11 -1.24
CA TYR A 162 -12.96 16.45 -1.98
C TYR A 162 -13.90 17.39 -1.22
N ASN A 163 -13.58 17.76 0.02
CA ASN A 163 -14.40 18.58 0.90
C ASN A 163 -15.86 18.10 0.98
N ARG A 164 -16.03 16.78 1.11
CA ARG A 164 -17.36 16.15 1.19
C ARG A 164 -17.30 14.90 2.07
N TYR A 165 -18.48 14.46 2.53
CA TYR A 165 -18.59 13.09 2.99
C TYR A 165 -18.48 12.19 1.77
N CYS A 166 -17.44 11.40 1.73
CA CYS A 166 -17.30 10.36 0.74
C CYS A 166 -18.17 9.18 1.12
N ASP A 167 -18.53 8.46 0.10
CA ASP A 167 -19.14 7.17 0.26
C ASP A 167 -18.27 6.26 1.12
N ASP A 168 -18.78 5.15 1.48
CA ASP A 168 -18.19 4.25 2.43
C ASP A 168 -16.80 3.79 2.02
N TYR A 169 -15.87 3.83 2.96
CA TYR A 169 -14.57 3.19 2.82
C TYR A 169 -14.57 1.82 3.48
N PHE A 170 -13.92 0.86 2.86
CA PHE A 170 -13.59 -0.42 3.46
C PHE A 170 -12.26 -0.35 4.18
N TYR A 171 -12.26 -0.81 5.44
CA TYR A 171 -11.08 -1.04 6.24
C TYR A 171 -10.82 -2.53 6.30
N PHE A 172 -9.66 -2.96 5.80
CA PHE A 172 -9.20 -4.32 5.88
C PHE A 172 -8.04 -4.41 6.84
N ARG A 173 -7.92 -5.54 7.54
CA ARG A 173 -6.83 -5.82 8.46
C ARG A 173 -6.22 -7.18 8.13
N ARG A 174 -4.89 -7.25 8.19
CA ARG A 174 -4.15 -8.49 8.06
C ARG A 174 -3.18 -8.62 9.22
N TYR A 175 -3.38 -9.65 10.03
CA TYR A 175 -2.43 -10.05 11.05
C TYR A 175 -1.34 -10.90 10.42
N TRP A 176 -0.09 -10.69 10.83
CA TRP A 176 0.98 -11.57 10.43
C TRP A 176 0.81 -12.96 11.06
N THR A 177 1.42 -13.98 10.45
CA THR A 177 1.16 -15.39 10.82
C THR A 177 1.52 -15.73 12.25
N GLY A 178 2.51 -15.05 12.83
CA GLY A 178 2.95 -15.22 14.22
C GLY A 178 2.18 -14.39 15.26
N SER A 179 1.25 -13.50 14.85
CA SER A 179 0.48 -12.70 15.81
C SER A 179 -0.44 -13.56 16.68
N ILE A 180 -0.33 -13.39 17.99
CA ILE A 180 -1.23 -14.03 18.98
C ILE A 180 -2.62 -13.37 19.00
N LEU A 181 -2.78 -12.22 18.40
CA LEU A 181 -4.03 -11.45 18.40
C LEU A 181 -4.98 -11.82 17.26
N LYS A 182 -4.48 -12.48 16.21
CA LYS A 182 -5.24 -12.72 14.98
C LYS A 182 -6.59 -13.41 15.21
N ASP A 183 -6.60 -14.45 16.03
CA ASP A 183 -7.82 -15.25 16.25
C ASP A 183 -8.86 -14.48 17.08
N ARG A 184 -8.41 -13.68 18.03
CA ARG A 184 -9.28 -12.84 18.86
C ARG A 184 -10.00 -11.78 18.03
N TYR A 185 -9.26 -11.03 17.22
CA TYR A 185 -9.83 -9.91 16.44
C TYR A 185 -10.64 -10.39 15.25
N TYR A 186 -10.28 -11.50 14.65
CA TYR A 186 -11.07 -12.06 13.56
C TYR A 186 -12.40 -12.61 14.03
N GLY A 187 -12.53 -13.08 15.26
CA GLY A 187 -13.78 -13.54 15.87
C GLY A 187 -14.77 -12.42 16.19
N ASP A 188 -14.27 -11.22 16.48
CA ASP A 188 -15.09 -10.10 16.97
C ASP A 188 -15.64 -9.19 15.86
N SER A 189 -15.18 -9.33 14.63
CA SER A 189 -15.65 -8.50 13.53
C SER A 189 -17.00 -8.94 13.00
N PRO A 190 -18.00 -8.05 12.86
CA PRO A 190 -19.32 -8.38 12.32
C PRO A 190 -19.28 -8.78 10.82
N TYR A 191 -18.13 -8.60 10.18
CA TYR A 191 -17.90 -8.91 8.75
C TYR A 191 -17.19 -10.25 8.54
N TYR A 192 -16.75 -10.93 9.62
CA TYR A 192 -16.14 -12.25 9.55
C TYR A 192 -17.18 -13.35 9.61
N GLY A 193 -17.10 -14.26 8.67
CA GLY A 193 -18.01 -15.42 8.62
C GLY A 193 -19.22 -15.23 7.72
N ARG A 194 -19.24 -14.21 6.88
CA ARG A 194 -20.28 -14.05 5.85
C ARG A 194 -19.76 -14.24 4.44
#